data_af3ed67805f068b999e1f5584f0a27ca
#
_entry.id   af3ed67805f068b999e1f5584f0a27ca
#
_cell.length_a   1.000
_cell.length_b   1.000
_cell.length_c   1.000
_cell.angle_alpha   90.00
_cell.angle_beta   90.00
_cell.angle_gamma   90.00
#
_symmetry.space_group_name_H-M   'P 1'
#
loop_
_entity.id
_entity.type
_entity.pdbx_description
1 polymer ?
#
loop_
_entity_poly.entity_id
_entity_poly.type
_entity_poly.pdbx_seq_one_letter_code
_entity_poly.pdbx_strand_id
1 'polypeptide(L)'
;MSDIHNRPVWDDGHWTPLPALSGDLSADACVIGLGGSGLTLINELLQRGERVIGLDAHDVGAGAAGRNGGFLLAGTYDFYHDAIRRHGHDRAKAIYGATIAEMQRIATEAPGTVRFVGSKRIAATEAELDDCRVQYDALRADGWPCEWYEGADGRGIYLPTDGAFDPLTRCRALATTARNEGGTLFARTPVTEIHGTRVVTPHGVVHAGRVFVAVDGRLEVLVPELAGQVRTARLQMLATAPTGEITVPCPMYYRDGYEYWQQLPNGSIAIGGFRDKGGDGEWTHDGAPGDVVQQHLERFLRAHLGVQAPITHRWAASAGYTSTGLPVIAQVREHVWALGGYSGTGNVIGALAARAVVTAALDGDVQPIRVLLGDTWGVD
;
A
#
# COMPACT_ATOMS: atom_id res chain seq x y z
N MET A 1 3.88 30.00 11.37
CA MET A 1 3.04 29.01 10.68
C MET A 1 3.73 27.66 10.85
N SER A 2 3.16 26.77 11.66
CA SER A 2 3.73 25.43 11.83
C SER A 2 3.76 24.72 10.49
N ASP A 3 4.83 23.97 10.25
CA ASP A 3 5.12 23.28 9.00
C ASP A 3 4.08 22.16 8.77
N ILE A 4 2.90 22.50 8.21
CA ILE A 4 1.83 21.55 7.85
C ILE A 4 2.20 20.76 6.57
N HIS A 5 3.39 21.03 6.02
CA HIS A 5 3.81 20.51 4.74
C HIS A 5 4.44 19.14 4.86
N ASN A 6 3.86 18.19 4.11
CA ASN A 6 4.36 16.85 3.85
C ASN A 6 4.47 15.92 5.07
N ARG A 7 3.70 16.15 6.15
CA ARG A 7 3.53 15.23 7.27
C ARG A 7 2.14 14.60 7.18
N PRO A 8 2.02 13.27 7.18
CA PRO A 8 0.71 12.60 7.15
C PRO A 8 -0.01 12.77 8.50
N VAL A 9 -1.33 12.79 8.46
CA VAL A 9 -2.18 12.89 9.66
C VAL A 9 -2.01 11.69 10.61
N TRP A 10 -1.50 10.57 10.10
CA TRP A 10 -1.19 9.34 10.85
C TRP A 10 0.01 9.47 11.80
N ASP A 11 0.85 10.49 11.61
CA ASP A 11 2.05 10.68 12.42
C ASP A 11 1.75 11.48 13.68
N ASP A 12 1.61 10.78 14.79
CA ASP A 12 1.37 11.36 16.12
C ASP A 12 2.63 11.99 16.77
N GLY A 13 3.82 11.80 16.14
CA GLY A 13 5.09 12.32 16.64
C GLY A 13 5.73 11.51 17.76
N HIS A 14 5.19 10.36 18.14
CA HIS A 14 5.70 9.54 19.25
C HIS A 14 6.69 8.45 18.82
N TRP A 15 6.93 8.27 17.51
CA TRP A 15 7.89 7.29 17.02
C TRP A 15 9.31 7.71 17.30
N THR A 16 10.08 6.81 17.95
CA THR A 16 11.54 6.99 18.10
C THR A 16 12.22 6.49 16.83
N PRO A 17 12.89 7.38 16.06
CA PRO A 17 13.57 6.99 14.84
C PRO A 17 14.57 5.86 15.05
N LEU A 18 14.63 4.94 14.08
CA LEU A 18 15.62 3.85 14.10
C LEU A 18 17.04 4.40 13.91
N PRO A 19 18.10 3.70 14.41
CA PRO A 19 19.48 4.09 14.15
C PRO A 19 19.81 3.97 12.65
N ALA A 20 20.84 4.67 12.20
CA ALA A 20 21.49 4.39 10.93
C ALA A 20 22.47 3.22 11.06
N LEU A 21 22.73 2.50 9.96
CA LEU A 21 23.79 1.49 9.90
C LEU A 21 25.13 2.14 10.19
N SER A 22 25.99 1.43 10.90
CA SER A 22 27.39 1.81 11.14
C SER A 22 28.27 0.57 11.05
N GLY A 23 29.10 0.50 10.01
CA GLY A 23 30.00 -0.64 9.76
C GLY A 23 29.34 -1.82 9.03
N ASP A 24 30.13 -2.84 8.78
CA ASP A 24 29.73 -4.03 8.03
C ASP A 24 29.01 -5.04 8.93
N LEU A 25 27.95 -5.63 8.39
CA LEU A 25 27.16 -6.65 9.08
C LEU A 25 26.91 -7.87 8.20
N SER A 26 26.48 -8.96 8.83
CA SER A 26 26.08 -10.19 8.13
C SER A 26 24.77 -10.74 8.68
N ALA A 27 23.93 -11.25 7.78
CA ALA A 27 22.63 -11.86 8.11
C ALA A 27 22.29 -12.99 7.12
N ASP A 28 21.25 -13.77 7.43
CA ASP A 28 20.73 -14.77 6.49
C ASP A 28 19.89 -14.08 5.41
N ALA A 29 19.19 -12.99 5.78
CA ALA A 29 18.41 -12.18 4.83
C ALA A 29 18.62 -10.68 5.08
N CYS A 30 18.65 -9.89 3.97
CA CYS A 30 18.59 -8.44 4.00
C CYS A 30 17.35 -7.97 3.25
N VAL A 31 16.50 -7.17 3.90
CA VAL A 31 15.30 -6.58 3.31
C VAL A 31 15.51 -5.07 3.13
N ILE A 32 15.31 -4.58 1.91
CA ILE A 32 15.46 -3.18 1.53
C ILE A 32 14.07 -2.56 1.37
N GLY A 33 13.75 -1.60 2.21
CA GLY A 33 12.44 -0.97 2.35
C GLY A 33 11.71 -1.40 3.62
N LEU A 34 11.43 -0.45 4.53
CA LEU A 34 10.67 -0.66 5.77
C LEU A 34 9.23 -0.14 5.63
N GLY A 35 8.62 -0.39 4.48
CA GLY A 35 7.19 -0.23 4.22
C GLY A 35 6.39 -1.47 4.60
N GLY A 36 5.08 -1.48 4.28
CA GLY A 36 4.18 -2.59 4.64
C GLY A 36 4.64 -3.96 4.15
N SER A 37 5.04 -4.09 2.89
CA SER A 37 5.54 -5.36 2.32
C SER A 37 6.89 -5.77 2.88
N GLY A 38 7.86 -4.83 3.00
CA GLY A 38 9.16 -5.14 3.56
C GLY A 38 9.11 -5.57 5.02
N LEU A 39 8.28 -4.92 5.83
CA LEU A 39 8.08 -5.31 7.23
C LEU A 39 7.33 -6.66 7.36
N THR A 40 6.41 -6.95 6.45
CA THR A 40 5.78 -8.28 6.38
C THR A 40 6.82 -9.36 6.03
N LEU A 41 7.69 -9.10 5.02
CA LEU A 41 8.83 -9.99 4.69
C LEU A 41 9.71 -10.26 5.92
N ILE A 42 10.12 -9.21 6.63
CA ILE A 42 10.99 -9.31 7.81
C ILE A 42 10.36 -10.22 8.86
N ASN A 43 9.08 -9.98 9.21
CA ASN A 43 8.41 -10.78 10.23
C ASN A 43 8.24 -12.25 9.80
N GLU A 44 7.89 -12.52 8.54
CA GLU A 44 7.80 -13.88 7.99
C GLU A 44 9.15 -14.60 8.03
N LEU A 45 10.24 -13.91 7.67
CA LEU A 45 11.59 -14.47 7.71
C LEU A 45 12.04 -14.78 9.14
N LEU A 46 11.77 -13.87 10.09
CA LEU A 46 12.08 -14.10 11.52
C LEU A 46 11.30 -15.30 12.08
N GLN A 47 10.01 -15.45 11.75
CA GLN A 47 9.21 -16.62 12.14
C GLN A 47 9.74 -17.94 11.55
N ARG A 48 10.49 -17.89 10.45
CA ARG A 48 11.19 -19.04 9.85
C ARG A 48 12.60 -19.27 10.46
N GLY A 49 13.00 -18.46 11.47
CA GLY A 49 14.28 -18.57 12.15
C GLY A 49 15.47 -17.92 11.44
N GLU A 50 15.22 -17.12 10.39
CA GLU A 50 16.28 -16.38 9.68
C GLU A 50 16.77 -15.19 10.53
N ARG A 51 18.06 -14.89 10.51
CA ARG A 51 18.62 -13.63 11.02
C ARG A 51 18.41 -12.55 9.97
N VAL A 52 17.64 -11.49 10.31
CA VAL A 52 17.19 -10.51 9.33
C VAL A 52 17.73 -9.12 9.64
N ILE A 53 18.27 -8.44 8.61
CA ILE A 53 18.57 -7.01 8.60
C ILE A 53 17.61 -6.31 7.68
N GLY A 54 16.94 -5.26 8.18
CA GLY A 54 16.08 -4.38 7.40
C GLY A 54 16.70 -3.00 7.24
N LEU A 55 16.70 -2.46 6.02
CA LEU A 55 17.27 -1.16 5.67
C LEU A 55 16.22 -0.25 5.05
N ASP A 56 16.21 1.04 5.41
CA ASP A 56 15.41 2.06 4.73
C ASP A 56 16.21 3.35 4.54
N ALA A 57 15.99 4.00 3.41
CA ALA A 57 16.62 5.29 3.11
C ALA A 57 16.13 6.43 4.02
N HIS A 58 14.92 6.29 4.57
CA HIS A 58 14.29 7.26 5.47
C HIS A 58 14.04 6.66 6.85
N ASP A 59 12.80 6.26 7.15
CA ASP A 59 12.39 5.57 8.38
C ASP A 59 11.18 4.67 8.11
N VAL A 60 10.72 3.96 9.12
CA VAL A 60 9.58 3.05 9.07
C VAL A 60 8.33 3.73 8.50
N GLY A 61 7.79 3.18 7.41
CA GLY A 61 6.56 3.67 6.79
C GLY A 61 6.68 5.06 6.16
N ALA A 62 7.88 5.59 5.94
CA ALA A 62 8.09 6.94 5.41
C ALA A 62 7.62 7.11 3.95
N GLY A 63 7.52 6.03 3.19
CA GLY A 63 6.96 6.01 1.83
C GLY A 63 5.44 5.82 1.79
N ALA A 64 4.91 5.33 0.67
CA ALA A 64 3.48 5.14 0.42
C ALA A 64 2.78 4.30 1.50
N ALA A 65 3.48 3.34 2.11
CA ALA A 65 2.92 2.42 3.08
C ALA A 65 2.38 3.11 4.34
N GLY A 66 3.03 4.16 4.85
CA GLY A 66 2.55 4.92 6.02
C GLY A 66 1.88 6.25 5.67
N ARG A 67 1.64 6.53 4.37
CA ARG A 67 1.17 7.83 3.89
C ARG A 67 -0.07 7.74 2.99
N ASN A 68 -0.64 6.53 2.84
CA ASN A 68 -1.83 6.28 2.03
C ASN A 68 -3.14 6.67 2.75
N GLY A 69 -4.27 6.43 2.09
CA GLY A 69 -5.60 6.77 2.58
C GLY A 69 -6.09 5.96 3.78
N GLY A 70 -5.37 4.92 4.19
CA GLY A 70 -5.79 4.07 5.30
C GLY A 70 -7.02 3.21 4.97
N PHE A 71 -7.12 2.75 3.72
CA PHE A 71 -8.17 1.86 3.26
C PHE A 71 -7.66 0.43 3.21
N LEU A 72 -8.43 -0.50 3.73
CA LEU A 72 -8.19 -1.92 3.69
C LEU A 72 -9.29 -2.55 2.83
N LEU A 73 -8.98 -2.84 1.57
CA LEU A 73 -9.95 -3.23 0.55
C LEU A 73 -9.60 -4.59 -0.03
N ALA A 74 -10.63 -5.40 -0.29
CA ALA A 74 -10.48 -6.67 -0.98
C ALA A 74 -10.32 -6.46 -2.50
N GLY A 75 -9.59 -7.37 -3.15
CA GLY A 75 -9.38 -7.38 -4.59
C GLY A 75 -8.07 -6.77 -5.06
N THR A 76 -8.01 -6.50 -6.36
CA THR A 76 -6.87 -5.94 -7.08
C THR A 76 -7.09 -4.45 -7.38
N TYR A 77 -6.21 -3.88 -8.22
CA TYR A 77 -6.41 -2.55 -8.80
C TYR A 77 -7.72 -2.44 -9.59
N ASP A 78 -8.08 -3.50 -10.33
CA ASP A 78 -9.33 -3.56 -11.09
C ASP A 78 -10.51 -3.87 -10.16
N PHE A 79 -11.68 -3.32 -10.45
CA PHE A 79 -12.92 -3.77 -9.83
C PHE A 79 -13.19 -5.24 -10.17
N TYR A 80 -13.92 -5.95 -9.32
CA TYR A 80 -14.01 -7.41 -9.38
C TYR A 80 -14.43 -7.96 -10.76
N HIS A 81 -15.42 -7.36 -11.39
CA HIS A 81 -15.88 -7.76 -12.74
C HIS A 81 -14.85 -7.47 -13.83
N ASP A 82 -14.05 -6.42 -13.68
CA ASP A 82 -12.92 -6.11 -14.56
C ASP A 82 -11.76 -7.07 -14.36
N ALA A 83 -11.47 -7.43 -13.11
CA ALA A 83 -10.50 -8.46 -12.79
C ALA A 83 -10.89 -9.81 -13.42
N ILE A 84 -12.18 -10.18 -13.40
CA ILE A 84 -12.68 -11.37 -14.10
C ILE A 84 -12.41 -11.28 -15.62
N ARG A 85 -12.69 -10.14 -16.23
CA ARG A 85 -12.45 -9.95 -17.68
C ARG A 85 -10.98 -10.02 -18.04
N ARG A 86 -10.11 -9.46 -17.20
CA ARG A 86 -8.67 -9.33 -17.47
C ARG A 86 -7.88 -10.59 -17.13
N HIS A 87 -8.23 -11.27 -16.02
CA HIS A 87 -7.43 -12.35 -15.45
C HIS A 87 -8.11 -13.71 -15.50
N GLY A 88 -9.36 -13.78 -15.93
CA GLY A 88 -10.19 -14.98 -15.86
C GLY A 88 -10.90 -15.14 -14.50
N HIS A 89 -12.06 -15.81 -14.52
CA HIS A 89 -12.96 -15.92 -13.39
C HIS A 89 -12.31 -16.57 -12.16
N ASP A 90 -11.74 -17.77 -12.34
CA ASP A 90 -11.23 -18.56 -11.22
C ASP A 90 -10.08 -17.85 -10.49
N ARG A 91 -9.21 -17.19 -11.28
CA ARG A 91 -8.09 -16.44 -10.73
C ARG A 91 -8.55 -15.16 -10.02
N ALA A 92 -9.47 -14.38 -10.61
CA ALA A 92 -10.03 -13.21 -9.96
C ALA A 92 -10.68 -13.57 -8.62
N LYS A 93 -11.44 -14.68 -8.59
CA LYS A 93 -12.07 -15.22 -7.38
C LYS A 93 -11.04 -15.66 -6.32
N ALA A 94 -9.98 -16.36 -6.76
CA ALA A 94 -8.91 -16.79 -5.86
C ALA A 94 -8.16 -15.60 -5.24
N ILE A 95 -7.82 -14.58 -6.04
CA ILE A 95 -7.16 -13.35 -5.55
C ILE A 95 -8.10 -12.61 -4.58
N TYR A 96 -9.38 -12.45 -4.90
CA TYR A 96 -10.33 -11.75 -4.05
C TYR A 96 -10.45 -12.43 -2.68
N GLY A 97 -10.60 -13.76 -2.65
CA GLY A 97 -10.61 -14.55 -1.42
C GLY A 97 -9.32 -14.44 -0.62
N ALA A 98 -8.16 -14.50 -1.30
CA ALA A 98 -6.86 -14.35 -0.66
C ALA A 98 -6.70 -12.96 -0.02
N THR A 99 -7.18 -11.90 -0.68
CA THR A 99 -7.13 -10.55 -0.11
C THR A 99 -8.02 -10.40 1.12
N ILE A 100 -9.22 -10.99 1.15
CA ILE A 100 -10.07 -11.00 2.36
C ILE A 100 -9.36 -11.72 3.51
N ALA A 101 -8.77 -12.88 3.25
CA ALA A 101 -8.03 -13.63 4.28
C ALA A 101 -6.83 -12.82 4.81
N GLU A 102 -6.10 -12.13 3.91
CA GLU A 102 -4.96 -11.31 4.29
C GLU A 102 -5.38 -10.10 5.14
N MET A 103 -6.53 -9.47 4.86
CA MET A 103 -7.05 -8.38 5.68
C MET A 103 -7.29 -8.81 7.14
N GLN A 104 -7.77 -10.04 7.36
CA GLN A 104 -7.93 -10.61 8.70
C GLN A 104 -6.56 -10.84 9.38
N ARG A 105 -5.56 -11.32 8.62
CA ARG A 105 -4.19 -11.47 9.15
C ARG A 105 -3.60 -10.12 9.54
N ILE A 106 -3.73 -9.11 8.70
CA ILE A 106 -3.28 -7.73 8.97
C ILE A 106 -3.88 -7.21 10.29
N ALA A 107 -5.18 -7.43 10.52
CA ALA A 107 -5.84 -7.02 11.75
C ALA A 107 -5.32 -7.76 12.98
N THR A 108 -4.94 -9.05 12.82
CA THR A 108 -4.37 -9.87 13.90
C THR A 108 -2.92 -9.46 14.22
N GLU A 109 -2.12 -9.14 13.20
CA GLU A 109 -0.70 -8.78 13.35
C GLU A 109 -0.49 -7.37 13.93
N ALA A 110 -1.45 -6.47 13.73
CA ALA A 110 -1.42 -5.11 14.25
C ALA A 110 -2.75 -4.78 14.97
N PRO A 111 -3.01 -5.36 16.15
CA PRO A 111 -4.26 -5.19 16.88
C PRO A 111 -4.56 -3.72 17.15
N GLY A 112 -5.84 -3.33 16.96
CA GLY A 112 -6.32 -1.97 17.20
C GLY A 112 -6.04 -0.98 16.06
N THR A 113 -5.29 -1.38 15.02
CA THR A 113 -5.05 -0.50 13.86
C THR A 113 -6.16 -0.60 12.82
N VAL A 114 -6.88 -1.70 12.73
CA VAL A 114 -7.93 -1.98 11.74
C VAL A 114 -9.33 -1.86 12.32
N ARG A 115 -10.24 -1.25 11.57
CA ARG A 115 -11.68 -1.19 11.83
C ARG A 115 -12.42 -1.76 10.63
N PHE A 116 -13.04 -2.92 10.74
CA PHE A 116 -13.92 -3.50 9.72
C PHE A 116 -15.27 -2.78 9.73
N VAL A 117 -15.36 -1.69 9.00
CA VAL A 117 -16.53 -0.81 8.91
C VAL A 117 -17.16 -0.82 7.51
N GLY A 118 -16.66 -1.69 6.63
CA GLY A 118 -17.00 -1.70 5.22
C GLY A 118 -16.36 -0.55 4.45
N SER A 119 -16.70 -0.47 3.16
CA SER A 119 -16.41 0.66 2.28
C SER A 119 -17.60 0.94 1.35
N LYS A 120 -17.68 2.15 0.79
CA LYS A 120 -18.67 2.48 -0.24
C LYS A 120 -17.97 2.91 -1.53
N ARG A 121 -18.38 2.35 -2.65
CA ARG A 121 -18.12 2.88 -3.99
C ARG A 121 -19.35 3.64 -4.43
N ILE A 122 -19.25 4.96 -4.55
CA ILE A 122 -20.32 5.87 -4.96
C ILE A 122 -20.07 6.31 -6.39
N ALA A 123 -21.08 6.14 -7.24
CA ALA A 123 -21.03 6.54 -8.64
C ALA A 123 -21.18 8.05 -8.77
N ALA A 124 -20.32 8.68 -9.56
CA ALA A 124 -20.38 10.09 -9.90
C ALA A 124 -21.28 10.35 -11.14
N THR A 125 -21.53 9.32 -11.96
CA THR A 125 -22.31 9.37 -13.19
C THR A 125 -23.22 8.15 -13.32
N GLU A 126 -24.22 8.20 -14.21
CA GLU A 126 -25.06 7.03 -14.51
C GLU A 126 -24.23 5.87 -15.11
N ALA A 127 -23.20 6.17 -15.92
CA ALA A 127 -22.32 5.14 -16.46
C ALA A 127 -21.54 4.40 -15.35
N GLU A 128 -21.03 5.14 -14.35
CA GLU A 128 -20.40 4.52 -13.18
C GLU A 128 -21.39 3.73 -12.31
N LEU A 129 -22.67 4.18 -12.28
CA LEU A 129 -23.72 3.45 -11.56
C LEU A 129 -24.05 2.12 -12.25
N ASP A 130 -24.09 2.11 -13.59
CA ASP A 130 -24.24 0.88 -14.36
C ASP A 130 -23.06 -0.07 -14.16
N ASP A 131 -21.84 0.47 -14.08
CA ASP A 131 -20.63 -0.31 -13.77
C ASP A 131 -20.67 -0.87 -12.32
N CYS A 132 -21.19 -0.09 -11.36
CA CYS A 132 -21.44 -0.59 -10.00
C CYS A 132 -22.43 -1.77 -9.99
N ARG A 133 -23.46 -1.78 -10.86
CA ARG A 133 -24.38 -2.91 -10.99
C ARG A 133 -23.68 -4.16 -11.50
N VAL A 134 -22.83 -4.02 -12.51
CA VAL A 134 -22.05 -5.15 -13.04
C VAL A 134 -21.13 -5.73 -11.97
N GLN A 135 -20.45 -4.86 -11.20
CA GLN A 135 -19.62 -5.30 -10.08
C GLN A 135 -20.45 -6.00 -8.99
N TYR A 136 -21.59 -5.42 -8.61
CA TYR A 136 -22.51 -5.99 -7.63
C TYR A 136 -22.96 -7.39 -8.03
N ASP A 137 -23.43 -7.56 -9.26
CA ASP A 137 -23.91 -8.84 -9.77
C ASP A 137 -22.79 -9.89 -9.81
N ALA A 138 -21.58 -9.51 -10.23
CA ALA A 138 -20.43 -10.40 -10.26
C ALA A 138 -20.01 -10.88 -8.83
N LEU A 139 -19.94 -9.95 -7.87
CA LEU A 139 -19.63 -10.30 -6.47
C LEU A 139 -20.69 -11.22 -5.87
N ARG A 140 -21.96 -10.91 -6.10
CA ARG A 140 -23.10 -11.71 -5.59
C ARG A 140 -23.14 -13.10 -6.21
N ALA A 141 -22.86 -13.23 -7.51
CA ALA A 141 -22.80 -14.51 -8.20
C ALA A 141 -21.74 -15.46 -7.61
N ASP A 142 -20.62 -14.91 -7.14
CA ASP A 142 -19.55 -15.67 -6.49
C ASP A 142 -19.72 -15.84 -4.97
N GLY A 143 -20.81 -15.32 -4.41
CA GLY A 143 -21.11 -15.42 -2.98
C GLY A 143 -20.36 -14.43 -2.10
N TRP A 144 -19.71 -13.41 -2.68
CA TRP A 144 -19.04 -12.38 -1.91
C TRP A 144 -20.05 -11.39 -1.30
N PRO A 145 -19.87 -10.96 -0.04
CA PRO A 145 -20.72 -9.96 0.58
C PRO A 145 -20.66 -8.63 -0.17
N CYS A 146 -21.79 -8.17 -0.65
CA CYS A 146 -21.95 -6.89 -1.33
C CYS A 146 -23.41 -6.45 -1.23
N GLU A 147 -23.66 -5.19 -0.92
CA GLU A 147 -24.99 -4.61 -0.78
C GLU A 147 -25.15 -3.44 -1.79
N TRP A 148 -26.33 -3.34 -2.39
CA TRP A 148 -26.68 -2.16 -3.15
C TRP A 148 -26.90 -1.00 -2.19
N TYR A 149 -26.34 0.17 -2.50
CA TYR A 149 -26.43 1.35 -1.65
C TYR A 149 -27.13 2.51 -2.37
N GLU A 150 -28.14 3.07 -1.69
CA GLU A 150 -28.80 4.33 -2.06
C GLU A 150 -29.02 5.12 -0.77
N GLY A 151 -28.38 6.27 -0.66
CA GLY A 151 -28.42 7.07 0.57
C GLY A 151 -27.98 8.50 0.37
N ALA A 152 -27.73 9.19 1.48
CA ALA A 152 -27.35 10.62 1.48
C ALA A 152 -26.03 10.88 0.73
N ASP A 153 -25.11 9.88 0.70
CA ASP A 153 -23.82 9.98 0.01
C ASP A 153 -23.94 9.73 -1.50
N GLY A 154 -25.12 9.32 -2.01
CA GLY A 154 -25.35 8.98 -3.42
C GLY A 154 -25.79 7.54 -3.63
N ARG A 155 -25.48 6.99 -4.82
CA ARG A 155 -25.83 5.61 -5.22
C ARG A 155 -24.59 4.83 -5.61
N GLY A 156 -24.60 3.52 -5.34
CA GLY A 156 -23.49 2.63 -5.66
C GLY A 156 -23.55 1.31 -4.90
N ILE A 157 -22.43 0.85 -4.38
CA ILE A 157 -22.36 -0.41 -3.63
C ILE A 157 -21.65 -0.22 -2.25
N TYR A 158 -22.06 -1.02 -1.29
CA TYR A 158 -21.41 -1.16 0.00
C TYR A 158 -20.75 -2.54 0.09
N LEU A 159 -19.49 -2.56 0.53
CA LEU A 159 -18.64 -3.75 0.65
C LEU A 159 -18.35 -3.98 2.14
N PRO A 160 -19.12 -4.83 2.83
CA PRO A 160 -19.06 -4.97 4.29
C PRO A 160 -17.78 -5.61 4.81
N THR A 161 -17.04 -6.33 3.96
CA THR A 161 -15.77 -6.98 4.33
C THR A 161 -14.59 -6.03 4.40
N ASP A 162 -14.71 -4.85 3.82
CA ASP A 162 -13.66 -3.85 3.78
C ASP A 162 -13.50 -3.11 5.11
N GLY A 163 -12.44 -2.31 5.21
CA GLY A 163 -12.17 -1.58 6.45
C GLY A 163 -11.32 -0.33 6.27
N ALA A 164 -11.21 0.40 7.37
CA ALA A 164 -10.31 1.51 7.56
C ALA A 164 -9.20 1.10 8.54
N PHE A 165 -8.00 1.66 8.37
CA PHE A 165 -6.90 1.42 9.30
C PHE A 165 -5.95 2.62 9.37
N ASP A 166 -5.10 2.63 10.40
CA ASP A 166 -3.97 3.56 10.48
C ASP A 166 -2.73 2.91 9.84
N PRO A 167 -2.32 3.35 8.65
CA PRO A 167 -1.27 2.69 7.88
C PRO A 167 0.12 2.89 8.51
N LEU A 168 0.38 4.04 9.14
CA LEU A 168 1.68 4.31 9.75
C LEU A 168 1.83 3.57 11.08
N THR A 169 0.79 3.56 11.90
CA THR A 169 0.77 2.78 13.14
C THR A 169 0.93 1.29 12.86
N ARG A 170 0.31 0.76 11.79
CA ARG A 170 0.58 -0.63 11.36
C ARG A 170 2.05 -0.86 11.03
N CYS A 171 2.68 -0.01 10.22
CA CYS A 171 4.10 -0.16 9.89
C CYS A 171 4.97 -0.13 11.16
N ARG A 172 4.71 0.78 12.08
CA ARG A 172 5.43 0.91 13.36
C ARG A 172 5.22 -0.32 14.26
N ALA A 173 4.00 -0.87 14.30
CA ALA A 173 3.70 -2.11 15.03
C ALA A 173 4.50 -3.28 14.46
N LEU A 174 4.51 -3.49 13.14
CA LEU A 174 5.28 -4.55 12.49
C LEU A 174 6.80 -4.39 12.74
N ALA A 175 7.33 -3.17 12.69
CA ALA A 175 8.73 -2.90 12.99
C ALA A 175 9.08 -3.18 14.47
N THR A 176 8.15 -2.90 15.37
CA THR A 176 8.31 -3.20 16.81
C THR A 176 8.31 -4.71 17.03
N THR A 177 7.38 -5.45 16.41
CA THR A 177 7.36 -6.92 16.45
C THR A 177 8.66 -7.50 15.91
N ALA A 178 9.11 -7.06 14.73
CA ALA A 178 10.35 -7.51 14.13
C ALA A 178 11.58 -7.33 15.07
N ARG A 179 11.68 -6.17 15.72
CA ARG A 179 12.76 -5.90 16.67
C ARG A 179 12.69 -6.78 17.93
N ASN A 180 11.49 -7.02 18.44
CA ASN A 180 11.28 -7.88 19.61
C ASN A 180 11.61 -9.35 19.29
N GLU A 181 11.44 -9.77 18.04
CA GLU A 181 11.79 -11.11 17.54
C GLU A 181 13.25 -11.23 17.06
N GLY A 182 14.09 -10.21 17.33
CA GLY A 182 15.51 -10.24 17.05
C GLY A 182 15.95 -9.66 15.71
N GLY A 183 15.03 -9.09 14.92
CA GLY A 183 15.34 -8.38 13.69
C GLY A 183 16.12 -7.09 13.96
N THR A 184 17.10 -6.79 13.13
CA THR A 184 17.91 -5.57 13.22
C THR A 184 17.51 -4.60 12.11
N LEU A 185 16.94 -3.45 12.48
CA LEU A 185 16.39 -2.47 11.54
C LEU A 185 17.18 -1.17 11.57
N PHE A 186 17.48 -0.62 10.38
CA PHE A 186 18.18 0.64 10.21
C PHE A 186 17.39 1.60 9.32
N ALA A 187 17.25 2.84 9.79
CA ALA A 187 16.74 3.99 9.04
C ALA A 187 17.89 4.87 8.51
N ARG A 188 17.57 5.84 7.66
CA ARG A 188 18.56 6.77 7.06
C ARG A 188 19.78 6.03 6.50
N THR A 189 19.51 4.86 5.91
CA THR A 189 20.50 3.94 5.37
C THR A 189 20.14 3.63 3.92
N PRO A 190 20.36 4.59 3.00
CA PRO A 190 20.05 4.36 1.59
C PRO A 190 20.98 3.29 1.02
N VAL A 191 20.40 2.28 0.39
CA VAL A 191 21.15 1.32 -0.41
C VAL A 191 21.51 1.98 -1.72
N THR A 192 22.79 1.90 -2.11
CA THR A 192 23.32 2.48 -3.34
C THR A 192 23.55 1.43 -4.42
N GLU A 193 23.96 0.22 -4.03
CA GLU A 193 24.27 -0.86 -4.97
C GLU A 193 23.96 -2.25 -4.36
N ILE A 194 23.66 -3.22 -5.23
CA ILE A 194 23.46 -4.62 -4.87
C ILE A 194 24.32 -5.49 -5.81
N HIS A 195 25.36 -6.12 -5.26
CA HIS A 195 26.25 -7.02 -5.99
C HIS A 195 26.07 -8.47 -5.51
N GLY A 196 25.36 -9.31 -6.27
CA GLY A 196 24.88 -10.59 -5.75
C GLY A 196 24.03 -10.37 -4.52
N THR A 197 24.42 -10.94 -3.39
CA THR A 197 23.74 -10.73 -2.09
C THR A 197 24.47 -9.75 -1.17
N ARG A 198 25.44 -8.98 -1.71
CA ARG A 198 26.15 -7.92 -1.01
C ARG A 198 25.44 -6.59 -1.22
N VAL A 199 24.91 -6.01 -0.15
CA VAL A 199 24.15 -4.75 -0.17
C VAL A 199 25.04 -3.62 0.32
N VAL A 200 25.25 -2.60 -0.52
CA VAL A 200 26.16 -1.47 -0.27
C VAL A 200 25.37 -0.25 0.18
N THR A 201 25.86 0.40 1.24
CA THR A 201 25.35 1.69 1.73
C THR A 201 26.51 2.64 1.99
N PRO A 202 26.28 3.97 2.12
CA PRO A 202 27.33 4.92 2.46
C PRO A 202 28.00 4.67 3.84
N HIS A 203 27.39 3.86 4.69
CA HIS A 203 27.80 3.68 6.08
C HIS A 203 28.30 2.28 6.42
N GLY A 204 28.33 1.37 5.45
CA GLY A 204 28.76 0.00 5.60
C GLY A 204 28.10 -0.92 4.59
N VAL A 205 28.47 -2.20 4.66
CA VAL A 205 28.01 -3.25 3.76
C VAL A 205 27.27 -4.32 4.55
N VAL A 206 26.11 -4.77 4.02
CA VAL A 206 25.44 -5.97 4.54
C VAL A 206 25.75 -7.15 3.64
N HIS A 207 26.36 -8.20 4.22
CA HIS A 207 26.57 -9.50 3.58
C HIS A 207 25.40 -10.41 3.96
N ALA A 208 24.55 -10.77 3.01
CA ALA A 208 23.35 -11.56 3.26
C ALA A 208 23.40 -12.91 2.49
N GLY A 209 22.66 -13.90 2.97
CA GLY A 209 22.39 -15.12 2.20
C GLY A 209 21.37 -14.88 1.10
N ARG A 210 20.38 -13.99 1.35
CA ARG A 210 19.32 -13.57 0.42
C ARG A 210 19.06 -12.08 0.55
N VAL A 211 18.64 -11.45 -0.56
CA VAL A 211 18.26 -10.02 -0.60
C VAL A 211 16.84 -9.89 -1.12
N PHE A 212 16.04 -9.06 -0.45
CA PHE A 212 14.67 -8.75 -0.83
C PHE A 212 14.51 -7.24 -1.00
N VAL A 213 14.20 -6.79 -2.23
CA VAL A 213 14.00 -5.37 -2.56
C VAL A 213 12.51 -5.08 -2.57
N ALA A 214 12.02 -4.33 -1.57
CA ALA A 214 10.60 -4.05 -1.32
C ALA A 214 10.31 -2.54 -1.29
N VAL A 215 10.73 -1.82 -2.32
CA VAL A 215 10.71 -0.34 -2.39
C VAL A 215 9.59 0.23 -3.29
N ASP A 216 8.64 -0.60 -3.70
CA ASP A 216 7.46 -0.26 -4.51
C ASP A 216 7.81 0.52 -5.78
N GLY A 217 7.53 1.83 -5.82
CA GLY A 217 7.70 2.70 -6.98
C GLY A 217 9.14 3.05 -7.36
N ARG A 218 10.15 2.50 -6.69
CA ARG A 218 11.57 2.78 -6.95
C ARG A 218 12.39 1.54 -7.28
N LEU A 219 11.73 0.47 -7.72
CA LEU A 219 12.40 -0.81 -8.01
C LEU A 219 13.53 -0.65 -9.03
N GLU A 220 13.29 0.07 -10.12
CA GLU A 220 14.26 0.26 -11.21
C GLU A 220 15.53 1.02 -10.78
N VAL A 221 15.47 1.76 -9.68
CA VAL A 221 16.63 2.47 -9.14
C VAL A 221 17.68 1.52 -8.58
N LEU A 222 17.22 0.44 -7.91
CA LEU A 222 18.07 -0.58 -7.29
C LEU A 222 18.19 -1.85 -8.12
N VAL A 223 17.22 -2.09 -9.00
CA VAL A 223 17.09 -3.28 -9.84
C VAL A 223 16.86 -2.86 -11.29
N PRO A 224 17.91 -2.47 -12.01
CA PRO A 224 17.81 -1.98 -13.40
C PRO A 224 17.13 -2.99 -14.36
N GLU A 225 17.17 -4.28 -14.05
CA GLU A 225 16.50 -5.34 -14.80
C GLU A 225 14.97 -5.15 -14.87
N LEU A 226 14.40 -4.41 -13.93
CA LEU A 226 12.98 -4.07 -13.88
C LEU A 226 12.64 -2.71 -14.51
N ALA A 227 13.59 -2.09 -15.20
CA ALA A 227 13.38 -0.81 -15.85
C ALA A 227 12.17 -0.84 -16.80
N GLY A 228 11.28 0.14 -16.68
CA GLY A 228 10.07 0.24 -17.48
C GLY A 228 8.89 -0.64 -17.04
N GLN A 229 9.06 -1.55 -16.08
CA GLN A 229 7.96 -2.37 -15.55
C GLN A 229 7.10 -1.63 -14.53
N VAL A 230 7.70 -0.67 -13.82
CA VAL A 230 7.01 0.15 -12.82
C VAL A 230 7.13 1.60 -13.20
N ARG A 231 6.01 2.31 -13.20
CA ARG A 231 5.97 3.76 -13.35
C ARG A 231 5.51 4.39 -12.03
N THR A 232 6.28 5.32 -11.51
CA THR A 232 6.00 5.94 -10.20
C THR A 232 5.09 7.14 -10.35
N ALA A 233 4.01 7.16 -9.55
CA ALA A 233 3.09 8.29 -9.47
C ALA A 233 3.09 8.88 -8.06
N ARG A 234 2.99 10.22 -8.00
CA ARG A 234 2.71 10.94 -6.77
C ARG A 234 1.20 10.89 -6.45
N LEU A 235 0.86 10.44 -5.25
CA LEU A 235 -0.48 10.49 -4.71
C LEU A 235 -0.53 11.51 -3.57
N GLN A 236 -1.56 12.34 -3.55
CA GLN A 236 -1.64 13.47 -2.65
C GLN A 236 -2.87 13.40 -1.76
N MET A 237 -2.73 13.89 -0.54
CA MET A 237 -3.78 13.92 0.47
C MET A 237 -3.76 15.22 1.27
N LEU A 238 -4.87 15.51 1.91
CA LEU A 238 -4.99 16.49 2.98
C LEU A 238 -5.84 15.93 4.14
N ALA A 239 -5.73 16.56 5.31
CA ALA A 239 -6.64 16.28 6.42
C ALA A 239 -7.01 17.56 7.16
N THR A 240 -8.21 17.53 7.77
CA THR A 240 -8.77 18.63 8.56
C THR A 240 -8.44 18.49 10.04
N ALA A 241 -8.68 19.56 10.80
CA ALA A 241 -8.93 19.44 12.23
C ALA A 241 -10.15 18.53 12.49
N PRO A 242 -10.30 17.96 13.70
CA PRO A 242 -11.51 17.23 14.09
C PRO A 242 -12.76 18.06 13.85
N THR A 243 -13.80 17.46 13.27
CA THR A 243 -15.06 18.13 12.95
C THR A 243 -16.26 17.20 13.09
N GLY A 244 -17.40 17.76 13.45
CA GLY A 244 -18.71 17.14 13.44
C GLY A 244 -19.64 17.65 12.32
N GLU A 245 -19.10 18.40 11.35
CA GLU A 245 -19.88 18.96 10.23
C GLU A 245 -20.47 17.86 9.33
N ILE A 246 -19.78 16.74 9.23
CA ILE A 246 -20.27 15.54 8.54
C ILE A 246 -19.94 14.28 9.36
N THR A 247 -20.64 13.17 9.04
CA THR A 247 -20.33 11.84 9.55
C THR A 247 -20.04 10.91 8.38
N VAL A 248 -18.83 10.33 8.36
CA VAL A 248 -18.39 9.38 7.35
C VAL A 248 -18.15 8.03 8.03
N PRO A 249 -19.12 7.09 7.97
CA PRO A 249 -19.08 5.86 8.76
C PRO A 249 -18.04 4.86 8.29
N CYS A 250 -17.63 4.92 7.02
CA CYS A 250 -16.69 3.99 6.40
C CYS A 250 -15.88 4.71 5.31
N PRO A 251 -14.78 4.11 4.82
CA PRO A 251 -14.07 4.56 3.64
C PRO A 251 -14.97 4.75 2.43
N MET A 252 -14.79 5.85 1.72
CA MET A 252 -15.58 6.26 0.57
C MET A 252 -14.71 6.32 -0.67
N TYR A 253 -15.16 5.69 -1.75
CA TYR A 253 -14.62 5.79 -3.11
C TYR A 253 -15.62 6.52 -4.00
N TYR A 254 -15.15 7.47 -4.79
CA TYR A 254 -15.94 8.28 -5.70
C TYR A 254 -15.19 8.45 -7.03
N ARG A 255 -15.92 8.58 -8.13
CA ARG A 255 -15.37 8.73 -9.47
C ARG A 255 -14.30 7.67 -9.77
N ASP A 256 -14.70 6.40 -9.70
CA ASP A 256 -13.86 5.20 -9.92
C ASP A 256 -12.58 5.15 -9.03
N GLY A 257 -12.65 5.78 -7.85
CA GLY A 257 -11.53 5.82 -6.91
C GLY A 257 -10.52 6.92 -7.15
N TYR A 258 -10.80 7.85 -8.09
CA TYR A 258 -9.98 9.06 -8.24
C TYR A 258 -10.12 10.02 -7.07
N GLU A 259 -11.23 10.00 -6.34
CA GLU A 259 -11.39 10.64 -5.04
C GLU A 259 -11.75 9.59 -3.99
N TYR A 260 -11.13 9.74 -2.81
CA TYR A 260 -11.38 8.85 -1.69
C TYR A 260 -11.21 9.60 -0.36
N TRP A 261 -12.05 9.28 0.62
CA TRP A 261 -11.95 9.89 1.93
C TRP A 261 -12.47 8.98 3.04
N GLN A 262 -12.04 9.27 4.26
CA GLN A 262 -12.58 8.67 5.47
C GLN A 262 -12.59 9.67 6.62
N GLN A 263 -13.41 9.41 7.64
CA GLN A 263 -13.33 10.09 8.91
C GLN A 263 -12.53 9.25 9.92
N LEU A 264 -11.52 9.86 10.49
CA LEU A 264 -10.66 9.24 11.49
C LEU A 264 -11.39 9.16 12.84
N PRO A 265 -10.93 8.28 13.77
CA PRO A 265 -11.55 8.13 15.08
C PRO A 265 -11.62 9.44 15.90
N ASN A 266 -10.70 10.37 15.66
CA ASN A 266 -10.70 11.69 16.31
C ASN A 266 -11.64 12.70 15.64
N GLY A 267 -12.35 12.33 14.58
CA GLY A 267 -13.26 13.19 13.82
C GLY A 267 -12.63 13.97 12.66
N SER A 268 -11.32 13.90 12.44
CA SER A 268 -10.66 14.52 11.28
C SER A 268 -11.08 13.83 9.98
N ILE A 269 -11.24 14.61 8.90
CA ILE A 269 -11.48 14.07 7.55
C ILE A 269 -10.16 13.99 6.82
N ALA A 270 -9.76 12.78 6.43
CA ALA A 270 -8.63 12.55 5.54
C ALA A 270 -9.15 12.28 4.12
N ILE A 271 -8.64 13.04 3.14
CA ILE A 271 -9.09 12.98 1.74
C ILE A 271 -7.89 12.93 0.80
N GLY A 272 -7.96 12.10 -0.23
CA GLY A 272 -6.97 11.97 -1.28
C GLY A 272 -7.59 11.88 -2.67
N GLY A 273 -6.74 11.93 -3.69
CA GLY A 273 -7.19 11.76 -5.07
C GLY A 273 -6.72 12.84 -6.04
N PHE A 274 -7.52 13.05 -7.10
CA PHE A 274 -7.30 14.06 -8.15
C PHE A 274 -5.95 13.94 -8.89
N ARG A 275 -5.31 12.76 -8.87
CA ARG A 275 -4.06 12.55 -9.61
C ARG A 275 -4.22 12.86 -11.10
N ASP A 276 -5.37 12.49 -11.70
CA ASP A 276 -5.71 12.77 -13.09
C ASP A 276 -5.74 14.28 -13.41
N LYS A 277 -6.08 15.13 -12.43
CA LYS A 277 -6.11 16.59 -12.61
C LYS A 277 -4.72 17.23 -12.54
N GLY A 278 -3.76 16.56 -11.92
CA GLY A 278 -2.35 16.96 -11.93
C GLY A 278 -1.62 16.61 -13.23
N GLY A 279 -2.23 15.76 -14.09
CA GLY A 279 -1.69 15.36 -15.37
C GLY A 279 -0.33 14.65 -15.29
N ASP A 280 0.52 14.86 -16.29
CA ASP A 280 1.83 14.20 -16.38
C ASP A 280 2.79 14.59 -15.26
N GLY A 281 2.59 15.74 -14.60
CA GLY A 281 3.39 16.18 -13.46
C GLY A 281 3.26 15.28 -12.22
N GLU A 282 2.22 14.44 -12.15
CA GLU A 282 2.06 13.47 -11.07
C GLU A 282 2.81 12.15 -11.32
N TRP A 283 3.37 11.91 -12.50
CA TRP A 283 4.28 10.81 -12.77
C TRP A 283 5.71 11.19 -12.38
N THR A 284 6.01 11.09 -11.10
CA THR A 284 7.28 11.57 -10.53
C THR A 284 7.64 10.79 -9.26
N HIS A 285 8.94 10.77 -8.95
CA HIS A 285 9.47 10.28 -7.66
C HIS A 285 9.44 11.36 -6.56
N ASP A 286 9.08 12.60 -6.90
CA ASP A 286 8.94 13.67 -5.92
C ASP A 286 7.73 13.42 -5.03
N GLY A 287 7.96 13.27 -3.72
CA GLY A 287 6.94 13.02 -2.70
C GLY A 287 6.40 14.30 -2.04
N ALA A 288 6.66 15.49 -2.58
CA ALA A 288 6.12 16.76 -2.07
C ALA A 288 4.73 17.04 -2.66
N PRO A 289 3.77 17.61 -1.88
CA PRO A 289 2.49 18.05 -2.40
C PRO A 289 2.63 19.11 -3.48
N GLY A 290 1.84 19.00 -4.56
CA GLY A 290 1.77 19.98 -5.65
C GLY A 290 0.46 20.78 -5.61
N ASP A 291 0.54 22.08 -5.93
CA ASP A 291 -0.56 23.02 -5.78
C ASP A 291 -1.82 22.65 -6.54
N VAL A 292 -1.70 22.14 -7.77
CA VAL A 292 -2.86 21.81 -8.63
C VAL A 292 -3.77 20.78 -7.96
N VAL A 293 -3.19 19.64 -7.55
CA VAL A 293 -3.95 18.57 -6.89
C VAL A 293 -4.46 19.02 -5.53
N GLN A 294 -3.64 19.74 -4.75
CA GLN A 294 -4.06 20.27 -3.45
C GLN A 294 -5.25 21.24 -3.54
N GLN A 295 -5.31 22.08 -4.57
CA GLN A 295 -6.45 22.96 -4.82
C GLN A 295 -7.73 22.18 -5.19
N HIS A 296 -7.61 21.09 -5.96
CA HIS A 296 -8.74 20.22 -6.27
C HIS A 296 -9.26 19.50 -5.02
N LEU A 297 -8.38 18.96 -4.19
CA LEU A 297 -8.72 18.34 -2.92
C LEU A 297 -9.47 19.31 -1.99
N GLU A 298 -8.95 20.53 -1.83
CA GLU A 298 -9.59 21.55 -1.01
C GLU A 298 -10.95 21.97 -1.55
N ARG A 299 -11.06 22.18 -2.87
CA ARG A 299 -12.35 22.51 -3.50
C ARG A 299 -13.38 21.42 -3.29
N PHE A 300 -12.98 20.14 -3.42
CA PHE A 300 -13.86 19.00 -3.17
C PHE A 300 -14.31 18.95 -1.71
N LEU A 301 -13.37 19.12 -0.78
CA LEU A 301 -13.68 19.20 0.66
C LEU A 301 -14.72 20.27 0.96
N ARG A 302 -14.54 21.50 0.41
CA ARG A 302 -15.41 22.64 0.67
C ARG A 302 -16.75 22.55 -0.06
N ALA A 303 -16.74 22.28 -1.36
CA ALA A 303 -17.91 22.38 -2.22
C ALA A 303 -18.73 21.09 -2.28
N HIS A 304 -18.08 19.92 -2.25
CA HIS A 304 -18.76 18.63 -2.39
C HIS A 304 -19.09 18.01 -1.03
N LEU A 305 -18.12 17.98 -0.11
CA LEU A 305 -18.36 17.45 1.25
C LEU A 305 -18.95 18.46 2.21
N GLY A 306 -18.93 19.76 1.89
CA GLY A 306 -19.48 20.83 2.74
C GLY A 306 -18.65 21.14 3.98
N VAL A 307 -17.46 20.57 4.14
CA VAL A 307 -16.64 20.69 5.34
C VAL A 307 -15.84 21.98 5.33
N GLN A 308 -16.00 22.81 6.37
CA GLN A 308 -15.31 24.11 6.55
C GLN A 308 -14.18 24.06 7.58
N ALA A 309 -14.04 22.96 8.34
CA ALA A 309 -12.99 22.77 9.32
C ALA A 309 -11.59 23.11 8.75
N PRO A 310 -10.68 23.70 9.52
CA PRO A 310 -9.33 24.06 9.07
C PRO A 310 -8.56 22.84 8.55
N ILE A 311 -7.84 23.00 7.45
CA ILE A 311 -6.89 21.97 6.95
C ILE A 311 -5.63 22.06 7.82
N THR A 312 -5.25 20.93 8.41
CA THR A 312 -4.11 20.83 9.34
C THR A 312 -2.92 20.06 8.73
N HIS A 313 -3.17 19.23 7.73
CA HIS A 313 -2.14 18.42 7.07
C HIS A 313 -2.31 18.44 5.56
N ARG A 314 -1.18 18.48 4.85
CA ARG A 314 -1.07 18.28 3.41
C ARG A 314 0.15 17.40 3.17
N TRP A 315 -0.01 16.28 2.48
CA TRP A 315 1.11 15.38 2.22
C TRP A 315 0.97 14.66 0.89
N ALA A 316 2.07 14.06 0.47
CA ALA A 316 2.11 13.20 -0.70
C ALA A 316 3.03 12.01 -0.47
N ALA A 317 2.89 10.99 -1.30
CA ALA A 317 3.79 9.86 -1.39
C ALA A 317 3.86 9.35 -2.83
N SER A 318 4.98 8.72 -3.17
CA SER A 318 5.15 8.08 -4.47
C SER A 318 4.74 6.61 -4.38
N ALA A 319 3.91 6.14 -5.30
CA ALA A 319 3.45 4.76 -5.42
C ALA A 319 3.76 4.20 -6.81
N GLY A 320 4.13 2.92 -6.89
CA GLY A 320 4.42 2.22 -8.13
C GLY A 320 3.16 1.71 -8.81
N TYR A 321 3.09 1.92 -10.13
CA TYR A 321 2.03 1.42 -11.00
C TYR A 321 2.63 0.55 -12.09
N THR A 322 1.96 -0.56 -12.41
CA THR A 322 2.27 -1.43 -13.54
C THR A 322 1.20 -1.29 -14.62
N SER A 323 1.51 -1.68 -15.84
CA SER A 323 0.53 -1.69 -16.94
C SER A 323 -0.59 -2.73 -16.75
N THR A 324 -0.34 -3.75 -15.94
CA THR A 324 -1.30 -4.84 -15.68
C THR A 324 -2.17 -4.58 -14.45
N GLY A 325 -1.83 -3.61 -13.60
CA GLY A 325 -2.46 -3.41 -12.29
C GLY A 325 -2.05 -4.46 -11.23
N LEU A 326 -1.33 -5.51 -11.63
CA LEU A 326 -0.78 -6.53 -10.73
C LEU A 326 0.66 -6.17 -10.29
N PRO A 327 1.13 -6.66 -9.14
CA PRO A 327 2.47 -6.33 -8.65
C PRO A 327 3.56 -6.94 -9.55
N VAL A 328 4.74 -6.35 -9.51
CA VAL A 328 5.98 -7.02 -9.89
C VAL A 328 6.40 -7.91 -8.73
N ILE A 329 6.64 -9.18 -9.00
CA ILE A 329 7.30 -10.15 -8.12
C ILE A 329 8.29 -10.91 -8.99
N ALA A 330 9.59 -10.78 -8.74
CA ALA A 330 10.62 -11.40 -9.57
C ALA A 330 11.83 -11.84 -8.75
N GLN A 331 12.37 -13.01 -9.06
CA GLN A 331 13.74 -13.33 -8.70
C GLN A 331 14.65 -12.77 -9.80
N VAL A 332 15.23 -11.61 -9.55
CA VAL A 332 15.98 -10.84 -10.57
C VAL A 332 17.40 -11.34 -10.75
N ARG A 333 17.95 -12.00 -9.76
CA ARG A 333 19.25 -12.69 -9.75
C ARG A 333 19.18 -13.84 -8.76
N GLU A 334 20.14 -14.73 -8.79
CA GLU A 334 20.25 -15.79 -7.79
C GLU A 334 20.24 -15.18 -6.37
N HIS A 335 19.31 -15.65 -5.54
CA HIS A 335 19.06 -15.17 -4.17
C HIS A 335 18.68 -13.68 -4.02
N VAL A 336 18.32 -12.98 -5.11
CA VAL A 336 17.84 -11.59 -5.08
C VAL A 336 16.42 -11.51 -5.61
N TRP A 337 15.50 -11.12 -4.74
CA TRP A 337 14.09 -10.96 -5.04
C TRP A 337 13.68 -9.50 -5.03
N ALA A 338 12.75 -9.12 -5.89
CA ALA A 338 12.17 -7.79 -5.95
C ALA A 338 10.65 -7.86 -5.97
N LEU A 339 10.00 -6.96 -5.23
CA LEU A 339 8.54 -6.82 -5.21
C LEU A 339 8.12 -5.36 -5.05
N GLY A 340 7.07 -4.96 -5.79
CA GLY A 340 6.54 -3.61 -5.81
C GLY A 340 5.57 -3.38 -6.95
N GLY A 341 5.32 -2.11 -7.30
CA GLY A 341 4.40 -1.77 -8.38
C GLY A 341 2.94 -2.15 -8.06
N TYR A 342 2.51 -1.93 -6.83
CA TYR A 342 1.21 -2.41 -6.32
C TYR A 342 0.01 -1.65 -6.87
N SER A 343 0.18 -0.64 -7.70
CA SER A 343 -0.90 0.11 -8.37
C SER A 343 -1.98 0.65 -7.42
N GLY A 344 -1.58 1.07 -6.20
CA GLY A 344 -2.49 1.59 -5.17
C GLY A 344 -3.04 0.55 -4.19
N THR A 345 -2.85 -0.76 -4.43
CA THR A 345 -3.39 -1.85 -3.58
C THR A 345 -2.38 -2.41 -2.56
N GLY A 346 -1.25 -1.74 -2.36
CA GLY A 346 -0.10 -2.23 -1.60
C GLY A 346 -0.37 -2.60 -0.15
N ASN A 347 -1.43 -2.11 0.46
CA ASN A 347 -1.78 -2.45 1.84
C ASN A 347 -2.06 -3.95 2.03
N VAL A 348 -2.77 -4.57 1.10
CA VAL A 348 -3.15 -5.99 1.13
C VAL A 348 -2.31 -6.81 0.15
N ILE A 349 -2.27 -6.42 -1.12
CA ILE A 349 -1.51 -7.13 -2.15
C ILE A 349 -0.01 -7.12 -1.82
N GLY A 350 0.53 -6.04 -1.23
CA GLY A 350 1.92 -5.99 -0.81
C GLY A 350 2.26 -6.97 0.31
N ALA A 351 1.34 -7.22 1.24
CA ALA A 351 1.50 -8.22 2.28
C ALA A 351 1.41 -9.64 1.70
N LEU A 352 0.43 -9.93 0.84
CA LEU A 352 0.33 -11.21 0.12
C LEU A 352 1.59 -11.50 -0.70
N ALA A 353 2.08 -10.51 -1.47
CA ALA A 353 3.30 -10.63 -2.26
C ALA A 353 4.52 -10.95 -1.39
N ALA A 354 4.64 -10.29 -0.24
CA ALA A 354 5.71 -10.51 0.71
C ALA A 354 5.74 -11.98 1.21
N ARG A 355 4.58 -12.51 1.63
CA ARG A 355 4.45 -13.90 2.09
C ARG A 355 4.75 -14.89 0.96
N ALA A 356 4.21 -14.63 -0.22
CA ALA A 356 4.43 -15.46 -1.40
C ALA A 356 5.93 -15.55 -1.76
N VAL A 357 6.64 -14.42 -1.68
CA VAL A 357 8.09 -14.37 -1.93
C VAL A 357 8.88 -15.13 -0.88
N VAL A 358 8.54 -15.03 0.41
CA VAL A 358 9.22 -15.80 1.46
C VAL A 358 9.03 -17.31 1.23
N THR A 359 7.80 -17.75 0.95
CA THR A 359 7.50 -19.15 0.63
C THR A 359 8.29 -19.64 -0.57
N ALA A 360 8.34 -18.86 -1.64
CA ALA A 360 9.11 -19.20 -2.84
C ALA A 360 10.62 -19.26 -2.56
N ALA A 361 11.16 -18.29 -1.81
CA ALA A 361 12.59 -18.17 -1.58
C ALA A 361 13.14 -19.22 -0.59
N LEU A 362 12.34 -19.67 0.38
CA LEU A 362 12.77 -20.62 1.41
C LEU A 362 12.33 -22.06 1.11
N ASP A 363 11.11 -22.25 0.61
CA ASP A 363 10.50 -23.58 0.43
C ASP A 363 10.50 -24.02 -1.05
N GLY A 364 10.81 -23.11 -2.00
CA GLY A 364 10.71 -23.36 -3.44
C GLY A 364 9.27 -23.42 -3.96
N ASP A 365 8.27 -23.16 -3.11
CA ASP A 365 6.85 -23.16 -3.51
C ASP A 365 6.45 -21.82 -4.12
N VAL A 366 6.22 -21.82 -5.43
CA VAL A 366 5.82 -20.65 -6.21
C VAL A 366 4.32 -20.52 -6.41
N GLN A 367 3.51 -21.44 -5.89
CA GLN A 367 2.06 -21.41 -6.08
C GLN A 367 1.40 -20.13 -5.55
N PRO A 368 1.78 -19.57 -4.38
CA PRO A 368 1.22 -18.30 -3.92
C PRO A 368 1.51 -17.14 -4.87
N ILE A 369 2.67 -17.11 -5.54
CA ILE A 369 2.97 -16.10 -6.57
C ILE A 369 2.10 -16.32 -7.81
N ARG A 370 1.91 -17.57 -8.24
CA ARG A 370 1.06 -17.90 -9.40
C ARG A 370 -0.41 -17.56 -9.19
N VAL A 371 -0.92 -17.67 -8.00
CA VAL A 371 -2.27 -17.14 -7.67
C VAL A 371 -2.36 -15.66 -8.00
N LEU A 372 -1.37 -14.85 -7.64
CA LEU A 372 -1.35 -13.43 -7.92
C LEU A 372 -1.04 -13.10 -9.38
N LEU A 373 -0.03 -13.73 -9.98
CA LEU A 373 0.54 -13.34 -11.28
C LEU A 373 0.18 -14.24 -12.44
N GLY A 374 -0.35 -15.45 -12.19
CA GLY A 374 -0.71 -16.46 -13.19
C GLY A 374 0.31 -17.56 -13.37
N ASP A 375 -0.11 -18.65 -14.03
CA ASP A 375 0.67 -19.89 -14.18
C ASP A 375 1.92 -19.73 -15.04
N THR A 376 1.97 -18.69 -15.88
CA THR A 376 3.13 -18.37 -16.73
C THR A 376 4.25 -17.66 -15.98
N TRP A 377 4.06 -17.29 -14.72
CA TRP A 377 5.13 -16.67 -13.94
C TRP A 377 6.31 -17.61 -13.74
N GLY A 378 7.53 -17.13 -14.10
CA GLY A 378 8.77 -17.90 -13.98
C GLY A 378 8.95 -19.01 -15.03
N VAL A 379 8.15 -19.01 -16.09
CA VAL A 379 8.31 -19.87 -17.27
C VAL A 379 8.85 -18.98 -18.39
N ASP A 380 10.17 -18.89 -18.50
CA ASP A 380 10.90 -18.34 -19.65
C ASP A 380 11.43 -19.49 -20.52
#